data_8cf95d8b7992ebd8ac0b8769fd52c7f6
#
_entry.id   8cf95d8b7992ebd8ac0b8769fd52c7f6
#
_cell.length_a   1.000
_cell.length_b   1.000
_cell.length_c   1.000
_cell.angle_alpha   90.00
_cell.angle_beta   90.00
_cell.angle_gamma   90.00
#
_symmetry.space_group_name_H-M   'P 1'
#
loop_
_entity.id
_entity.type
_entity.pdbx_description
1 polymer ?
#
loop_
_entity_poly.entity_id
_entity_poly.type
_entity_poly.pdbx_seq_one_letter_code
_entity_poly.pdbx_strand_id
1 'polypeptide(L)'
;MLQFKKLLAFIFLISSFANAQYLVNATMTNTVDTDWVMLYRIEGTRQHFIQNTTIEKDTILIEGHKQEIGSFQFNLPASTKVGSYRINYRTKEAGFVDFIFNKENIRFTFHPDYPEQTVLFSESDENIVYKNYLTQISNEQQKLDSLQITAIRNPNFDLKTAYKKGLATINTIQSKYLDSTRNMYVKPFIKATLRANPPEIKTTVQDYMSNITSTFFDNMDFSNTALKNSSFLVDRITDYIFYINYSDDAETQQKIYKKSVEKVFTKINDPIFKKDIIEFLIDQFEQNSNIKMVDHLFKNYFDKLPETLQNKKFKEEKLKLLATKIGRVAPNFSWTENGKKLELATLNDAENYVLVFWSTSCSHCLKEIPVLHKFLQDKNNIKVVAFSLETNDFGWKNMKVNLPNWHHVLGLNKWENKIARTYNINATPTYFVLDANKKIIANPEELKELEAFIDKL
;
A
#
# COMPACT_ATOMS: atom_id res chain seq x y z
N MET A 1 -71.47 -42.00 -34.94
CA MET A 1 -70.46 -42.08 -33.87
C MET A 1 -69.28 -41.16 -34.20
N LEU A 2 -69.33 -39.92 -33.74
CA LEU A 2 -68.23 -38.96 -33.90
C LEU A 2 -67.35 -38.97 -32.66
N GLN A 3 -66.10 -39.33 -32.82
CA GLN A 3 -65.08 -39.20 -31.80
C GLN A 3 -64.51 -37.79 -31.82
N PHE A 4 -64.70 -37.04 -30.75
CA PHE A 4 -64.04 -35.75 -30.49
C PHE A 4 -62.66 -36.02 -29.94
N LYS A 5 -61.60 -35.75 -30.75
CA LYS A 5 -60.24 -35.66 -30.26
C LYS A 5 -60.03 -34.29 -29.61
N LYS A 6 -59.90 -34.26 -28.28
CA LYS A 6 -59.42 -33.07 -27.55
C LYS A 6 -57.93 -32.91 -27.77
N LEU A 7 -57.53 -31.92 -28.52
CA LEU A 7 -56.14 -31.48 -28.69
C LEU A 7 -55.79 -30.58 -27.48
N LEU A 8 -55.07 -31.13 -26.49
CA LEU A 8 -54.48 -30.35 -25.39
C LEU A 8 -53.24 -29.62 -25.94
N ALA A 9 -53.36 -28.31 -26.22
CA ALA A 9 -52.25 -27.46 -26.50
C ALA A 9 -51.52 -27.15 -25.17
N PHE A 10 -50.38 -27.79 -24.94
CA PHE A 10 -49.46 -27.46 -23.86
C PHE A 10 -48.69 -26.20 -24.27
N ILE A 11 -49.15 -25.03 -23.82
CA ILE A 11 -48.40 -23.78 -23.96
C ILE A 11 -47.27 -23.82 -22.95
N PHE A 12 -46.06 -24.17 -23.42
CA PHE A 12 -44.84 -23.94 -22.67
C PHE A 12 -44.61 -22.44 -22.60
N LEU A 13 -44.99 -21.82 -21.49
CA LEU A 13 -44.50 -20.49 -21.10
C LEU A 13 -43.03 -20.63 -20.78
N ILE A 14 -42.17 -20.47 -21.76
CA ILE A 14 -40.76 -20.17 -21.55
C ILE A 14 -40.74 -18.76 -20.95
N SER A 15 -40.77 -18.68 -19.62
CA SER A 15 -40.37 -17.47 -18.93
C SER A 15 -38.88 -17.27 -19.22
N SER A 16 -38.57 -16.57 -20.30
CA SER A 16 -37.27 -15.93 -20.48
C SER A 16 -37.12 -14.95 -19.32
N PHE A 17 -36.46 -15.41 -18.24
CA PHE A 17 -35.87 -14.48 -17.30
C PHE A 17 -34.90 -13.63 -18.11
N ALA A 18 -35.34 -12.47 -18.54
CA ALA A 18 -34.44 -11.43 -19.00
C ALA A 18 -33.58 -11.09 -17.78
N ASN A 19 -32.47 -11.76 -17.63
CA ASN A 19 -31.47 -11.38 -16.66
C ASN A 19 -31.00 -10.00 -17.09
N ALA A 20 -31.49 -8.96 -16.41
CA ALA A 20 -30.98 -7.61 -16.62
C ALA A 20 -29.46 -7.69 -16.52
N GLN A 21 -28.80 -7.20 -17.52
CA GLN A 21 -27.34 -7.20 -17.61
C GLN A 21 -26.91 -5.76 -17.82
N TYR A 22 -25.93 -5.33 -17.07
CA TYR A 22 -25.37 -4.01 -17.20
C TYR A 22 -24.05 -4.08 -17.96
N LEU A 23 -23.79 -3.08 -18.79
CA LEU A 23 -22.59 -3.00 -19.60
C LEU A 23 -21.64 -1.95 -19.00
N VAL A 24 -20.38 -2.32 -18.89
CA VAL A 24 -19.28 -1.38 -18.60
C VAL A 24 -18.38 -1.35 -19.82
N ASN A 25 -18.49 -0.27 -20.61
CA ASN A 25 -17.74 -0.04 -21.83
C ASN A 25 -16.67 1.02 -21.58
N ALA A 26 -15.43 0.73 -21.94
CA ALA A 26 -14.36 1.70 -21.83
C ALA A 26 -13.47 1.73 -23.07
N THR A 27 -12.95 2.90 -23.38
CA THR A 27 -11.97 3.10 -24.45
C THR A 27 -10.77 3.86 -23.89
N MET A 28 -9.59 3.27 -24.04
CA MET A 28 -8.32 3.96 -23.82
C MET A 28 -7.96 4.75 -25.07
N THR A 29 -7.60 6.02 -24.90
CA THR A 29 -7.21 6.91 -26.02
C THR A 29 -5.75 6.74 -26.45
N ASN A 30 -5.08 5.74 -25.90
CA ASN A 30 -3.84 5.13 -26.33
C ASN A 30 -3.87 3.65 -25.89
N THR A 31 -3.04 2.79 -26.49
CA THR A 31 -2.94 1.39 -26.09
C THR A 31 -1.89 1.19 -25.00
N VAL A 32 -1.96 0.04 -24.35
CA VAL A 32 -0.98 -0.44 -23.36
C VAL A 32 -0.42 -1.80 -23.80
N ASP A 33 0.71 -2.21 -23.21
CA ASP A 33 1.41 -3.45 -23.59
C ASP A 33 0.63 -4.74 -23.24
N THR A 34 -0.40 -4.64 -22.37
CA THR A 34 -1.25 -5.80 -22.04
C THR A 34 -2.37 -5.98 -23.05
N ASP A 35 -2.79 -7.24 -23.23
CA ASP A 35 -3.91 -7.61 -24.10
C ASP A 35 -5.22 -7.84 -23.34
N TRP A 36 -5.24 -7.59 -22.03
CA TRP A 36 -6.37 -7.84 -21.16
C TRP A 36 -6.42 -6.88 -19.98
N VAL A 37 -7.62 -6.71 -19.44
CA VAL A 37 -7.92 -5.89 -18.26
C VAL A 37 -8.67 -6.72 -17.22
N MET A 38 -8.50 -6.37 -15.96
CA MET A 38 -9.14 -7.03 -14.82
C MET A 38 -10.09 -6.08 -14.12
N LEU A 39 -11.28 -6.57 -13.81
CA LEU A 39 -12.28 -5.88 -13.01
C LEU A 39 -12.27 -6.41 -11.58
N TYR A 40 -12.17 -5.49 -10.63
CA TYR A 40 -12.27 -5.75 -9.20
C TYR A 40 -13.39 -4.94 -8.57
N ARG A 41 -14.02 -5.51 -7.55
CA ARG A 41 -14.84 -4.76 -6.60
C ARG A 41 -13.97 -4.34 -5.42
N ILE A 42 -14.05 -3.08 -5.04
CA ILE A 42 -13.30 -2.54 -3.90
C ILE A 42 -14.13 -2.66 -2.62
N GLU A 43 -13.49 -3.04 -1.52
CA GLU A 43 -14.10 -3.13 -0.21
C GLU A 43 -13.06 -2.76 0.85
N GLY A 44 -13.00 -1.48 1.18
CA GLY A 44 -11.98 -0.91 2.07
C GLY A 44 -10.57 -1.12 1.52
N THR A 45 -9.77 -1.90 2.24
CA THR A 45 -8.39 -2.22 1.87
C THR A 45 -8.27 -3.39 0.88
N ARG A 46 -9.39 -4.03 0.50
CA ARG A 46 -9.40 -5.27 -0.28
C ARG A 46 -9.93 -5.05 -1.68
N GLN A 47 -9.36 -5.81 -2.63
CA GLN A 47 -9.82 -5.91 -3.99
C GLN A 47 -10.32 -7.34 -4.25
N HIS A 48 -11.58 -7.47 -4.63
CA HIS A 48 -12.20 -8.76 -4.97
C HIS A 48 -12.28 -8.90 -6.48
N PHE A 49 -11.53 -9.84 -7.03
CA PHE A 49 -11.56 -10.12 -8.47
C PHE A 49 -12.97 -10.53 -8.90
N ILE A 50 -13.46 -9.93 -9.99
CA ILE A 50 -14.79 -10.21 -10.56
C ILE A 50 -14.61 -10.99 -11.87
N GLN A 51 -13.94 -10.40 -12.85
CA GLN A 51 -13.70 -11.00 -14.16
C GLN A 51 -12.58 -10.26 -14.89
N ASN A 52 -12.14 -10.82 -16.01
CA ASN A 52 -11.24 -10.18 -16.96
C ASN A 52 -11.88 -10.16 -18.35
N THR A 53 -11.36 -9.30 -19.23
CA THR A 53 -11.72 -9.26 -20.65
C THR A 53 -10.51 -8.81 -21.46
N THR A 54 -10.54 -9.09 -22.75
CA THR A 54 -9.49 -8.70 -23.71
C THR A 54 -9.66 -7.23 -24.14
N ILE A 55 -8.55 -6.63 -24.53
CA ILE A 55 -8.53 -5.29 -25.14
C ILE A 55 -8.54 -5.49 -26.66
N GLU A 56 -9.55 -4.92 -27.30
CA GLU A 56 -9.61 -4.80 -28.75
C GLU A 56 -8.83 -3.55 -29.16
N LYS A 57 -7.68 -3.73 -29.81
CA LYS A 57 -6.80 -2.64 -30.26
C LYS A 57 -7.18 -2.25 -31.69
N ASP A 58 -7.32 -0.94 -31.94
CA ASP A 58 -7.66 -0.37 -33.23
C ASP A 58 -6.93 0.98 -33.44
N THR A 59 -6.98 1.47 -34.68
CA THR A 59 -6.43 2.77 -35.05
C THR A 59 -7.51 3.62 -35.68
N ILE A 60 -7.83 4.73 -35.07
CA ILE A 60 -8.82 5.69 -35.59
C ILE A 60 -8.12 6.95 -36.12
N LEU A 61 -8.81 7.69 -36.96
CA LEU A 61 -8.37 9.01 -37.49
C LEU A 61 -9.08 10.10 -36.72
N ILE A 62 -8.30 10.94 -36.02
CA ILE A 62 -8.81 12.16 -35.39
C ILE A 62 -8.13 13.35 -36.04
N GLU A 63 -8.89 14.21 -36.66
CA GLU A 63 -8.39 15.42 -37.38
C GLU A 63 -7.24 15.10 -38.36
N GLY A 64 -7.28 13.93 -39.00
CA GLY A 64 -6.28 13.49 -39.97
C GLY A 64 -5.03 12.77 -39.34
N HIS A 65 -4.93 12.70 -38.03
CA HIS A 65 -3.87 11.99 -37.31
C HIS A 65 -4.33 10.60 -36.88
N LYS A 66 -3.45 9.61 -37.06
CA LYS A 66 -3.69 8.26 -36.57
C LYS A 66 -3.55 8.22 -35.04
N GLN A 67 -4.58 7.73 -34.37
CA GLN A 67 -4.60 7.52 -32.92
C GLN A 67 -4.88 6.05 -32.65
N GLU A 68 -3.98 5.39 -31.94
CA GLU A 68 -4.24 4.06 -31.40
C GLU A 68 -5.22 4.13 -30.24
N ILE A 69 -6.17 3.19 -30.21
CA ILE A 69 -7.14 3.04 -29.14
C ILE A 69 -7.21 1.58 -28.67
N GLY A 70 -7.60 1.39 -27.41
CA GLY A 70 -7.93 0.08 -26.89
C GLY A 70 -9.33 0.09 -26.28
N SER A 71 -10.22 -0.76 -26.78
CA SER A 71 -11.60 -0.85 -26.28
C SER A 71 -11.84 -2.16 -25.57
N PHE A 72 -12.65 -2.14 -24.52
CA PHE A 72 -13.03 -3.35 -23.79
C PHE A 72 -14.41 -3.22 -23.14
N GLN A 73 -15.03 -4.37 -22.86
CA GLN A 73 -16.37 -4.44 -22.29
C GLN A 73 -16.44 -5.49 -21.19
N PHE A 74 -17.13 -5.16 -20.11
CA PHE A 74 -17.57 -6.09 -19.08
C PHE A 74 -19.09 -6.20 -19.05
N ASN A 75 -19.59 -7.42 -18.85
CA ASN A 75 -21.00 -7.73 -18.70
C ASN A 75 -21.28 -8.05 -17.23
N LEU A 76 -22.06 -7.22 -16.55
CA LEU A 76 -22.38 -7.36 -15.13
C LEU A 76 -23.79 -7.92 -14.96
N PRO A 77 -23.97 -9.11 -14.36
CA PRO A 77 -25.29 -9.67 -14.02
C PRO A 77 -26.11 -8.73 -13.13
N ALA A 78 -27.43 -8.83 -13.17
CA ALA A 78 -28.33 -8.11 -12.27
C ALA A 78 -28.01 -8.31 -10.77
N SER A 79 -27.45 -9.46 -10.41
CA SER A 79 -27.02 -9.79 -9.05
C SER A 79 -25.74 -9.05 -8.58
N THR A 80 -25.00 -8.40 -9.50
CA THR A 80 -23.77 -7.67 -9.18
C THR A 80 -24.02 -6.63 -8.09
N LYS A 81 -23.22 -6.63 -7.04
CA LYS A 81 -23.38 -5.72 -5.90
C LYS A 81 -23.11 -4.27 -6.30
N VAL A 82 -23.92 -3.35 -5.77
CA VAL A 82 -23.65 -1.91 -5.86
C VAL A 82 -22.38 -1.59 -5.08
N GLY A 83 -21.57 -0.66 -5.59
CA GLY A 83 -20.31 -0.29 -4.91
C GLY A 83 -19.28 0.35 -5.83
N SER A 84 -18.07 0.48 -5.31
CA SER A 84 -16.91 0.95 -6.06
C SER A 84 -16.20 -0.21 -6.74
N TYR A 85 -15.82 0.01 -7.98
CA TYR A 85 -15.14 -0.95 -8.83
C TYR A 85 -13.88 -0.33 -9.42
N ARG A 86 -12.90 -1.18 -9.70
CA ARG A 86 -11.61 -0.81 -10.27
C ARG A 86 -11.30 -1.67 -11.48
N ILE A 87 -10.89 -1.05 -12.57
CA ILE A 87 -10.34 -1.74 -13.73
C ILE A 87 -8.84 -1.53 -13.74
N ASN A 88 -8.08 -2.63 -13.57
CA ASN A 88 -6.64 -2.62 -13.72
C ASN A 88 -6.29 -2.99 -15.17
N TYR A 89 -5.47 -2.16 -15.82
CA TYR A 89 -5.01 -2.33 -17.20
C TYR A 89 -3.48 -2.37 -17.33
N ARG A 90 -2.73 -2.35 -16.21
CA ARG A 90 -1.28 -2.55 -16.16
C ARG A 90 -0.95 -3.60 -15.10
N THR A 91 0.07 -4.43 -15.37
CA THR A 91 0.49 -5.52 -14.49
C THR A 91 1.76 -5.22 -13.71
N LYS A 92 2.64 -4.37 -14.25
CA LYS A 92 3.95 -4.05 -13.66
C LYS A 92 3.98 -2.69 -12.95
N GLU A 93 3.08 -1.78 -13.31
CA GLU A 93 2.98 -0.44 -12.77
C GLU A 93 1.53 -0.16 -12.34
N ALA A 94 1.34 0.86 -11.51
CA ALA A 94 -0.01 1.29 -11.17
C ALA A 94 -0.72 1.84 -12.42
N GLY A 95 -1.80 1.20 -12.83
CA GLY A 95 -2.64 1.63 -13.95
C GLY A 95 -4.04 1.12 -13.74
N PHE A 96 -4.93 2.01 -13.27
CA PHE A 96 -6.32 1.66 -13.00
C PHE A 96 -7.26 2.85 -13.20
N VAL A 97 -8.54 2.53 -13.38
CA VAL A 97 -9.65 3.49 -13.31
C VAL A 97 -10.68 2.98 -12.33
N ASP A 98 -11.08 3.85 -11.40
CA ASP A 98 -12.16 3.58 -10.44
C ASP A 98 -13.48 4.18 -10.93
N PHE A 99 -14.58 3.48 -10.65
CA PHE A 99 -15.93 3.93 -10.93
C PHE A 99 -16.94 3.40 -9.91
N ILE A 100 -18.07 4.06 -9.84
CA ILE A 100 -19.22 3.64 -9.02
C ILE A 100 -20.18 2.86 -9.92
N PHE A 101 -20.58 1.66 -9.50
CA PHE A 101 -21.63 0.88 -10.12
C PHE A 101 -22.88 0.90 -9.24
N ASN A 102 -23.98 1.44 -9.76
CA ASN A 102 -25.29 1.51 -9.11
C ASN A 102 -26.43 1.02 -10.00
N LYS A 103 -26.28 -0.20 -10.57
CA LYS A 103 -27.30 -0.83 -11.43
C LYS A 103 -27.64 -0.03 -12.68
N GLU A 104 -26.65 0.57 -13.29
CA GLU A 104 -26.74 1.32 -14.55
C GLU A 104 -25.61 0.92 -15.51
N ASN A 105 -25.79 1.18 -16.79
CA ASN A 105 -24.72 1.06 -17.76
C ASN A 105 -23.67 2.14 -17.54
N ILE A 106 -22.43 1.81 -17.85
CA ILE A 106 -21.30 2.72 -17.67
C ILE A 106 -20.52 2.77 -18.97
N ARG A 107 -20.25 3.97 -19.46
CA ARG A 107 -19.39 4.20 -20.62
C ARG A 107 -18.45 5.36 -20.34
N PHE A 108 -17.16 5.14 -20.60
CA PHE A 108 -16.14 6.17 -20.39
C PHE A 108 -14.95 6.00 -21.33
N THR A 109 -14.22 7.09 -21.49
CA THR A 109 -12.91 7.12 -22.15
C THR A 109 -11.86 7.66 -21.20
N PHE A 110 -10.58 7.27 -21.39
CA PHE A 110 -9.48 7.77 -20.59
C PHE A 110 -8.14 7.58 -21.30
N HIS A 111 -7.13 8.36 -20.91
CA HIS A 111 -5.74 8.17 -21.32
C HIS A 111 -5.02 7.31 -20.27
N PRO A 112 -4.34 6.20 -20.64
CA PRO A 112 -3.78 5.25 -19.68
C PRO A 112 -2.63 5.79 -18.84
N ASP A 113 -1.96 6.86 -19.26
CA ASP A 113 -0.91 7.49 -18.45
C ASP A 113 -1.44 8.57 -17.49
N TYR A 114 -2.66 9.08 -17.73
CA TYR A 114 -3.28 10.15 -16.95
C TYR A 114 -4.76 9.84 -16.66
N PRO A 115 -5.08 8.66 -16.10
CA PRO A 115 -6.47 8.20 -16.00
C PRO A 115 -7.35 9.13 -15.16
N GLU A 116 -6.90 9.61 -14.02
CA GLU A 116 -7.69 10.47 -13.13
C GLU A 116 -8.05 11.80 -13.76
N GLN A 117 -7.13 12.40 -14.52
CA GLN A 117 -7.32 13.69 -15.18
C GLN A 117 -8.21 13.57 -16.42
N THR A 118 -8.07 12.49 -17.16
CA THR A 118 -8.63 12.33 -18.50
C THR A 118 -9.90 11.49 -18.56
N VAL A 119 -10.25 10.76 -17.47
CA VAL A 119 -11.48 9.97 -17.46
C VAL A 119 -12.71 10.84 -17.69
N LEU A 120 -13.46 10.48 -18.74
CA LEU A 120 -14.69 11.14 -19.16
C LEU A 120 -15.81 10.11 -19.27
N PHE A 121 -16.78 10.19 -18.38
CA PHE A 121 -17.98 9.37 -18.41
C PHE A 121 -19.02 9.97 -19.37
N SER A 122 -19.50 9.17 -20.33
CA SER A 122 -20.57 9.53 -21.26
C SER A 122 -21.89 8.83 -20.95
N GLU A 123 -21.86 7.77 -20.12
CA GLU A 123 -23.04 7.05 -19.64
C GLU A 123 -22.77 6.62 -18.19
N SER A 124 -23.62 6.92 -17.29
CA SER A 124 -23.69 6.71 -15.85
C SER A 124 -23.96 8.01 -15.09
N ASP A 125 -25.13 8.16 -14.54
CA ASP A 125 -25.51 9.37 -13.80
C ASP A 125 -24.66 9.56 -12.54
N GLU A 126 -24.34 8.47 -11.83
CA GLU A 126 -23.51 8.50 -10.61
C GLU A 126 -22.10 9.04 -10.92
N ASN A 127 -21.44 8.47 -11.93
CA ASN A 127 -20.07 8.82 -12.26
C ASN A 127 -19.95 10.20 -12.94
N ILE A 128 -20.88 10.56 -13.81
CA ILE A 128 -20.93 11.87 -14.46
C ILE A 128 -21.09 12.98 -13.41
N VAL A 129 -22.05 12.82 -12.50
CA VAL A 129 -22.31 13.85 -11.49
C VAL A 129 -21.15 13.97 -10.51
N TYR A 130 -20.55 12.84 -10.12
CA TYR A 130 -19.40 12.85 -9.20
C TYR A 130 -18.17 13.49 -9.83
N LYS A 131 -17.82 13.13 -11.05
CA LYS A 131 -16.69 13.72 -11.79
C LYS A 131 -16.87 15.23 -11.99
N ASN A 132 -18.07 15.66 -12.37
CA ASN A 132 -18.40 17.08 -12.53
C ASN A 132 -18.26 17.85 -11.22
N TYR A 133 -18.73 17.25 -10.11
CA TYR A 133 -18.55 17.83 -8.77
C TYR A 133 -17.07 17.97 -8.43
N LEU A 134 -16.29 16.90 -8.54
CA LEU A 134 -14.86 16.90 -8.21
C LEU A 134 -14.10 17.94 -9.03
N THR A 135 -14.39 18.08 -10.32
CA THR A 135 -13.73 19.06 -11.17
C THR A 135 -14.07 20.50 -10.74
N GLN A 136 -15.34 20.78 -10.48
CA GLN A 136 -15.76 22.14 -10.09
C GLN A 136 -15.23 22.51 -8.69
N ILE A 137 -15.38 21.61 -7.72
CA ILE A 137 -14.97 21.90 -6.33
C ILE A 137 -13.45 22.01 -6.20
N SER A 138 -12.68 21.19 -6.91
CA SER A 138 -11.23 21.25 -6.91
C SER A 138 -10.71 22.58 -7.46
N ASN A 139 -11.27 23.03 -8.60
CA ASN A 139 -10.88 24.29 -9.21
C ASN A 139 -11.15 25.50 -8.27
N GLU A 140 -12.31 25.55 -7.62
CA GLU A 140 -12.62 26.63 -6.71
C GLU A 140 -11.84 26.54 -5.38
N GLN A 141 -11.57 25.31 -4.90
CA GLN A 141 -10.73 25.11 -3.73
C GLN A 141 -9.28 25.56 -3.98
N GLN A 142 -8.72 25.25 -5.17
CA GLN A 142 -7.38 25.73 -5.53
C GLN A 142 -7.28 27.26 -5.58
N LYS A 143 -8.31 27.93 -6.10
CA LYS A 143 -8.39 29.40 -6.07
C LYS A 143 -8.42 29.94 -4.63
N LEU A 144 -9.24 29.33 -3.76
CA LEU A 144 -9.34 29.73 -2.35
C LEU A 144 -8.01 29.51 -1.62
N ASP A 145 -7.36 28.37 -1.83
CA ASP A 145 -6.06 28.05 -1.25
C ASP A 145 -4.97 29.00 -1.73
N SER A 146 -5.00 29.38 -3.02
CA SER A 146 -4.09 30.39 -3.57
C SER A 146 -4.24 31.77 -2.87
N LEU A 147 -5.49 32.22 -2.64
CA LEU A 147 -5.75 33.44 -1.87
C LEU A 147 -5.22 33.33 -0.45
N GLN A 148 -5.43 32.21 0.22
CA GLN A 148 -4.96 31.94 1.57
C GLN A 148 -3.42 31.96 1.64
N ILE A 149 -2.74 31.27 0.72
CA ILE A 149 -1.27 31.24 0.66
C ILE A 149 -0.70 32.63 0.34
N THR A 150 -1.33 33.36 -0.59
CA THR A 150 -0.92 34.71 -0.94
C THR A 150 -1.05 35.67 0.26
N ALA A 151 -2.11 35.57 1.04
CA ALA A 151 -2.29 36.37 2.23
C ALA A 151 -1.25 36.11 3.33
N ILE A 152 -0.82 34.85 3.49
CA ILE A 152 0.26 34.48 4.41
C ILE A 152 1.61 35.02 3.93
N ARG A 153 1.90 34.93 2.63
CA ARG A 153 3.17 35.38 2.04
C ARG A 153 3.28 36.90 1.95
N ASN A 154 2.16 37.58 1.76
CA ASN A 154 2.08 39.04 1.54
C ASN A 154 1.00 39.66 2.43
N PRO A 155 1.26 39.82 3.72
CA PRO A 155 0.25 40.30 4.70
C PRO A 155 -0.33 41.70 4.41
N ASN A 156 0.32 42.47 3.55
CA ASN A 156 -0.14 43.79 3.15
C ASN A 156 -1.26 43.79 2.09
N PHE A 157 -1.56 42.62 1.48
CA PHE A 157 -2.64 42.51 0.52
C PHE A 157 -3.96 42.28 1.24
N ASP A 158 -4.94 43.16 0.99
CA ASP A 158 -6.31 42.90 1.46
C ASP A 158 -7.05 41.96 0.54
N LEU A 159 -7.02 40.70 0.88
CA LEU A 159 -7.68 39.59 0.13
C LEU A 159 -8.97 39.10 0.82
N LYS A 160 -9.41 39.76 1.92
CA LYS A 160 -10.57 39.31 2.71
C LYS A 160 -11.85 39.22 1.91
N THR A 161 -12.14 40.22 1.07
CA THR A 161 -13.34 40.23 0.23
C THR A 161 -13.31 39.13 -0.83
N ALA A 162 -12.16 38.93 -1.50
CA ALA A 162 -11.97 37.88 -2.49
C ALA A 162 -12.09 36.47 -1.86
N TYR A 163 -11.51 36.29 -0.68
CA TYR A 163 -11.59 35.03 0.07
C TYR A 163 -13.03 34.70 0.47
N LYS A 164 -13.78 35.67 1.05
CA LYS A 164 -15.20 35.48 1.41
C LYS A 164 -16.05 35.13 0.20
N LYS A 165 -15.82 35.77 -0.96
CA LYS A 165 -16.50 35.45 -2.20
C LYS A 165 -16.18 34.02 -2.69
N GLY A 166 -14.90 33.61 -2.68
CA GLY A 166 -14.48 32.25 -3.02
C GLY A 166 -15.12 31.20 -2.12
N LEU A 167 -15.11 31.45 -0.79
CA LEU A 167 -15.75 30.57 0.17
C LEU A 167 -17.27 30.43 -0.06
N ALA A 168 -17.96 31.54 -0.37
CA ALA A 168 -19.39 31.52 -0.70
C ALA A 168 -19.66 30.71 -2.00
N THR A 169 -18.79 30.84 -2.99
CA THR A 169 -18.88 30.06 -4.25
C THR A 169 -18.73 28.56 -3.96
N ILE A 170 -17.73 28.17 -3.18
CA ILE A 170 -17.55 26.77 -2.78
C ILE A 170 -18.80 26.24 -2.06
N ASN A 171 -19.31 26.96 -1.08
CA ASN A 171 -20.50 26.56 -0.33
C ASN A 171 -21.73 26.41 -1.24
N THR A 172 -21.89 27.29 -2.23
CA THR A 172 -22.99 27.20 -3.21
C THR A 172 -22.86 25.94 -4.07
N ILE A 173 -21.67 25.62 -4.58
CA ILE A 173 -21.41 24.40 -5.34
C ILE A 173 -21.71 23.16 -4.49
N GLN A 174 -21.19 23.11 -3.28
CA GLN A 174 -21.40 22.01 -2.34
C GLN A 174 -22.89 21.77 -2.08
N SER A 175 -23.63 22.81 -1.74
CA SER A 175 -25.08 22.73 -1.49
C SER A 175 -25.85 22.24 -2.70
N LYS A 176 -25.55 22.80 -3.89
CA LYS A 176 -26.18 22.38 -5.16
C LYS A 176 -26.00 20.87 -5.40
N TYR A 177 -24.77 20.38 -5.27
CA TYR A 177 -24.51 18.94 -5.53
C TYR A 177 -25.10 18.04 -4.44
N LEU A 178 -25.07 18.43 -3.17
CA LEU A 178 -25.73 17.67 -2.09
C LEU A 178 -27.24 17.56 -2.29
N ASP A 179 -27.88 18.62 -2.82
CA ASP A 179 -29.31 18.64 -3.10
C ASP A 179 -29.67 17.82 -4.34
N SER A 180 -28.91 17.97 -5.42
CA SER A 180 -29.15 17.23 -6.67
C SER A 180 -28.89 15.72 -6.54
N THR A 181 -28.03 15.31 -5.64
CA THR A 181 -27.68 13.89 -5.42
C THR A 181 -28.40 13.25 -4.22
N ARG A 182 -29.51 13.86 -3.75
CA ARG A 182 -30.19 13.45 -2.51
C ARG A 182 -30.52 11.97 -2.44
N ASN A 183 -30.87 11.35 -3.56
CA ASN A 183 -31.25 9.94 -3.69
C ASN A 183 -30.21 9.07 -4.42
N MET A 184 -29.00 9.59 -4.65
CA MET A 184 -27.95 8.89 -5.39
C MET A 184 -26.98 8.19 -4.44
N TYR A 185 -26.38 7.11 -4.92
CA TYR A 185 -25.35 6.34 -4.18
C TYR A 185 -24.10 7.19 -3.92
N VAL A 186 -23.76 8.11 -4.82
CA VAL A 186 -22.59 8.99 -4.75
C VAL A 186 -22.68 10.06 -3.66
N LYS A 187 -23.85 10.38 -3.14
CA LYS A 187 -24.04 11.45 -2.15
C LYS A 187 -23.11 11.39 -0.93
N PRO A 188 -22.90 10.23 -0.28
CA PRO A 188 -21.93 10.12 0.82
C PRO A 188 -20.51 10.53 0.43
N PHE A 189 -20.07 10.22 -0.79
CA PHE A 189 -18.75 10.61 -1.31
C PHE A 189 -18.65 12.12 -1.48
N ILE A 190 -19.66 12.75 -2.10
CA ILE A 190 -19.74 14.21 -2.24
C ILE A 190 -19.67 14.87 -0.85
N LYS A 191 -20.46 14.39 0.12
CA LYS A 191 -20.44 14.91 1.49
C LYS A 191 -19.06 14.74 2.14
N ALA A 192 -18.44 13.57 2.02
CA ALA A 192 -17.16 13.27 2.63
C ALA A 192 -15.99 14.03 2.00
N THR A 193 -16.12 14.52 0.78
CA THR A 193 -15.13 15.35 0.09
C THR A 193 -15.19 16.83 0.54
N LEU A 194 -16.24 17.26 1.25
CA LEU A 194 -16.39 18.64 1.71
C LEU A 194 -15.25 19.00 2.67
N ARG A 195 -14.46 19.98 2.30
CA ARG A 195 -13.41 20.51 3.17
C ARG A 195 -13.97 21.60 4.08
N ALA A 196 -13.66 21.54 5.37
CA ALA A 196 -14.00 22.58 6.32
C ALA A 196 -12.99 23.74 6.20
N ASN A 197 -13.28 24.67 5.29
CA ASN A 197 -12.46 25.87 5.12
C ASN A 197 -12.68 26.85 6.27
N PRO A 198 -11.63 27.56 6.74
CA PRO A 198 -11.80 28.59 7.77
C PRO A 198 -12.70 29.72 7.26
N PRO A 199 -13.56 30.29 8.12
CA PRO A 199 -14.47 31.35 7.71
C PRO A 199 -13.75 32.69 7.36
N GLU A 200 -12.50 32.83 7.83
CA GLU A 200 -11.65 33.99 7.56
C GLU A 200 -10.22 33.53 7.23
N ILE A 201 -9.51 34.38 6.48
CA ILE A 201 -8.10 34.14 6.12
C ILE A 201 -7.28 33.98 7.42
N LYS A 202 -6.45 32.93 7.42
CA LYS A 202 -5.43 32.72 8.45
C LYS A 202 -4.18 33.52 8.13
N THR A 203 -3.55 34.05 9.15
CA THR A 203 -2.38 34.93 9.01
C THR A 203 -1.05 34.20 9.08
N THR A 204 -1.06 32.95 9.57
CA THR A 204 0.13 32.08 9.67
C THR A 204 -0.08 30.72 9.00
N VAL A 205 1.01 30.12 8.55
CA VAL A 205 1.02 28.72 8.04
C VAL A 205 0.52 27.77 9.12
N GLN A 206 0.97 27.97 10.38
CA GLN A 206 0.62 27.12 11.51
C GLN A 206 -0.90 27.09 11.76
N ASP A 207 -1.56 28.25 11.79
CA ASP A 207 -3.01 28.33 12.00
C ASP A 207 -3.80 27.72 10.85
N TYR A 208 -3.31 27.92 9.63
CA TYR A 208 -3.93 27.33 8.45
C TYR A 208 -3.82 25.79 8.45
N MET A 209 -2.63 25.26 8.68
CA MET A 209 -2.42 23.81 8.76
C MET A 209 -3.14 23.19 9.95
N SER A 210 -3.18 23.89 11.10
CA SER A 210 -3.96 23.46 12.27
C SER A 210 -5.46 23.34 11.96
N ASN A 211 -6.03 24.28 11.20
CA ASN A 211 -7.42 24.18 10.75
C ASN A 211 -7.60 22.94 9.86
N ILE A 212 -6.77 22.75 8.82
CA ILE A 212 -6.88 21.59 7.91
C ILE A 212 -6.81 20.29 8.68
N THR A 213 -5.81 20.12 9.55
CA THR A 213 -5.59 18.86 10.26
C THR A 213 -6.65 18.56 11.32
N SER A 214 -7.15 19.60 12.02
CA SER A 214 -8.17 19.41 13.06
C SER A 214 -9.53 19.02 12.49
N THR A 215 -9.91 19.59 11.33
CA THR A 215 -11.23 19.43 10.71
C THR A 215 -11.26 18.39 9.57
N PHE A 216 -10.15 17.72 9.30
CA PHE A 216 -9.99 16.85 8.12
C PHE A 216 -11.09 15.80 7.98
N PHE A 217 -11.54 15.20 9.07
CA PHE A 217 -12.54 14.13 9.08
C PHE A 217 -13.96 14.60 9.41
N ASP A 218 -14.23 15.90 9.56
CA ASP A 218 -15.50 16.38 10.09
C ASP A 218 -16.72 16.03 9.21
N ASN A 219 -16.54 15.94 7.90
CA ASN A 219 -17.60 15.56 6.97
C ASN A 219 -17.60 14.09 6.58
N MET A 220 -16.72 13.27 7.16
CA MET A 220 -16.57 11.85 6.82
C MET A 220 -17.28 10.97 7.85
N ASP A 221 -18.29 10.23 7.40
CA ASP A 221 -18.98 9.25 8.21
C ASP A 221 -18.31 7.87 8.05
N PHE A 222 -17.50 7.49 9.02
CA PHE A 222 -16.78 6.20 9.06
C PHE A 222 -17.72 5.01 9.27
N SER A 223 -19.00 5.22 9.58
CA SER A 223 -20.01 4.17 9.67
C SER A 223 -20.74 3.92 8.34
N ASN A 224 -20.62 4.85 7.39
CA ASN A 224 -21.32 4.77 6.10
C ASN A 224 -20.84 3.59 5.26
N THR A 225 -21.77 2.71 4.88
CA THR A 225 -21.46 1.48 4.15
C THR A 225 -20.87 1.75 2.75
N ALA A 226 -21.34 2.78 2.03
CA ALA A 226 -20.80 3.11 0.71
C ALA A 226 -19.33 3.55 0.80
N LEU A 227 -18.99 4.38 1.77
CA LEU A 227 -17.62 4.84 2.00
C LEU A 227 -16.70 3.70 2.45
N LYS A 228 -17.18 2.80 3.35
CA LYS A 228 -16.42 1.64 3.80
C LYS A 228 -16.17 0.61 2.68
N ASN A 229 -17.14 0.44 1.78
CA ASN A 229 -17.07 -0.48 0.65
C ASN A 229 -16.44 0.18 -0.60
N SER A 230 -15.50 1.09 -0.38
CA SER A 230 -14.70 1.76 -1.40
C SER A 230 -13.30 2.01 -0.86
N SER A 231 -12.37 2.48 -1.68
CA SER A 231 -11.04 2.92 -1.22
C SER A 231 -11.10 4.28 -0.50
N PHE A 232 -12.19 5.03 -0.60
CA PHE A 232 -12.27 6.43 -0.19
C PHE A 232 -11.75 6.70 1.22
N LEU A 233 -12.25 5.96 2.23
CA LEU A 233 -11.80 6.17 3.62
C LEU A 233 -10.34 5.74 3.81
N VAL A 234 -9.90 4.70 3.12
CA VAL A 234 -8.50 4.23 3.16
C VAL A 234 -7.57 5.30 2.58
N ASP A 235 -7.94 5.88 1.43
CA ASP A 235 -7.19 6.95 0.79
C ASP A 235 -7.11 8.20 1.68
N ARG A 236 -8.25 8.59 2.29
CA ARG A 236 -8.27 9.73 3.24
C ARG A 236 -7.45 9.48 4.51
N ILE A 237 -7.45 8.26 5.04
CA ILE A 237 -6.59 7.87 6.17
C ILE A 237 -5.11 7.96 5.76
N THR A 238 -4.77 7.48 4.58
CA THR A 238 -3.43 7.55 4.01
C THR A 238 -2.96 9.00 3.86
N ASP A 239 -3.80 9.86 3.26
CA ASP A 239 -3.51 11.29 3.14
C ASP A 239 -3.26 11.95 4.49
N TYR A 240 -4.11 11.67 5.48
CA TYR A 240 -3.99 12.24 6.80
C TYR A 240 -2.71 11.85 7.51
N ILE A 241 -2.34 10.57 7.44
CA ILE A 241 -1.18 10.05 8.17
C ILE A 241 0.14 10.41 7.47
N PHE A 242 0.20 10.26 6.14
CA PHE A 242 1.48 10.28 5.43
C PHE A 242 1.78 11.58 4.67
N TYR A 243 0.75 12.38 4.33
CA TYR A 243 0.95 13.56 3.50
C TYR A 243 0.61 14.88 4.20
N ILE A 244 -0.47 14.95 4.96
CA ILE A 244 -0.92 16.19 5.60
C ILE A 244 -0.15 16.48 6.89
N ASN A 245 0.14 15.45 7.67
CA ASN A 245 0.85 15.54 8.94
C ASN A 245 2.32 15.16 8.75
N TYR A 246 3.14 16.11 8.34
CA TYR A 246 4.53 15.90 7.97
C TYR A 246 5.51 16.78 8.75
N SER A 247 6.69 16.23 9.05
CA SER A 247 7.85 16.94 9.61
C SER A 247 9.14 16.36 9.03
N ASP A 248 10.10 17.22 8.70
CA ASP A 248 11.45 16.81 8.27
C ASP A 248 12.27 16.20 9.41
N ASP A 249 11.95 16.52 10.67
CA ASP A 249 12.60 15.93 11.83
C ASP A 249 12.04 14.54 12.13
N ALA A 250 12.90 13.52 12.06
CA ALA A 250 12.51 12.13 12.18
C ALA A 250 11.86 11.80 13.55
N GLU A 251 12.32 12.40 14.63
CA GLU A 251 11.75 12.15 15.97
C GLU A 251 10.37 12.79 16.11
N THR A 252 10.23 14.01 15.62
CA THR A 252 8.95 14.73 15.57
C THR A 252 7.96 13.96 14.67
N GLN A 253 8.42 13.47 13.50
CA GLN A 253 7.59 12.69 12.60
C GLN A 253 7.06 11.41 13.26
N GLN A 254 7.86 10.72 14.08
CA GLN A 254 7.38 9.55 14.85
C GLN A 254 6.27 9.93 15.84
N LYS A 255 6.38 11.09 16.50
CA LYS A 255 5.34 11.61 17.40
C LYS A 255 4.06 11.96 16.64
N ILE A 256 4.21 12.58 15.46
CA ILE A 256 3.11 12.95 14.57
C ILE A 256 2.39 11.69 14.08
N TYR A 257 3.10 10.66 13.59
CA TYR A 257 2.49 9.39 13.16
C TYR A 257 1.63 8.76 14.27
N LYS A 258 2.14 8.68 15.50
CA LYS A 258 1.38 8.13 16.63
C LYS A 258 0.09 8.90 16.90
N LYS A 259 0.15 10.24 16.91
CA LYS A 259 -1.03 11.11 17.12
C LYS A 259 -2.03 10.99 15.97
N SER A 260 -1.56 10.92 14.72
CA SER A 260 -2.41 10.76 13.55
C SER A 260 -3.14 9.42 13.54
N VAL A 261 -2.43 8.33 13.86
CA VAL A 261 -3.02 7.00 14.01
C VAL A 261 -4.05 6.97 15.14
N GLU A 262 -3.75 7.55 16.29
CA GLU A 262 -4.71 7.66 17.39
C GLU A 262 -5.97 8.41 16.96
N LYS A 263 -5.83 9.58 16.30
CA LYS A 263 -6.97 10.37 15.80
C LYS A 263 -7.83 9.56 14.84
N VAL A 264 -7.23 8.80 13.89
CA VAL A 264 -7.96 7.93 12.97
C VAL A 264 -8.76 6.88 13.73
N PHE A 265 -8.15 6.18 14.69
CA PHE A 265 -8.84 5.12 15.43
C PHE A 265 -9.93 5.61 16.39
N THR A 266 -9.94 6.90 16.75
CA THR A 266 -11.10 7.50 17.45
C THR A 266 -12.33 7.63 16.56
N LYS A 267 -12.17 7.63 15.23
CA LYS A 267 -13.28 7.76 14.27
C LYS A 267 -13.86 6.40 13.84
N ILE A 268 -13.14 5.30 14.05
CA ILE A 268 -13.53 3.96 13.58
C ILE A 268 -14.16 3.16 14.72
N ASN A 269 -15.48 2.98 14.66
CA ASN A 269 -16.23 2.16 15.63
C ASN A 269 -16.43 0.72 15.18
N ASP A 270 -16.49 0.46 13.85
CA ASP A 270 -16.64 -0.88 13.28
C ASP A 270 -15.38 -1.72 13.53
N PRO A 271 -15.46 -2.83 14.30
CA PRO A 271 -14.27 -3.58 14.69
C PRO A 271 -13.63 -4.34 13.52
N ILE A 272 -14.40 -4.71 12.48
CA ILE A 272 -13.88 -5.38 11.30
C ILE A 272 -13.09 -4.37 10.44
N PHE A 273 -13.70 -3.22 10.17
CA PHE A 273 -13.02 -2.15 9.44
C PHE A 273 -11.78 -1.65 10.19
N LYS A 274 -11.87 -1.53 11.52
CA LYS A 274 -10.72 -1.16 12.38
C LYS A 274 -9.57 -2.15 12.25
N LYS A 275 -9.86 -3.45 12.29
CA LYS A 275 -8.86 -4.51 12.07
C LYS A 275 -8.21 -4.37 10.68
N ASP A 276 -9.00 -4.18 9.63
CA ASP A 276 -8.49 -4.05 8.26
C ASP A 276 -7.57 -2.81 8.11
N ILE A 277 -7.92 -1.69 8.74
CA ILE A 277 -7.06 -0.49 8.77
C ILE A 277 -5.78 -0.71 9.58
N ILE A 278 -5.83 -1.45 10.69
CA ILE A 278 -4.63 -1.79 11.46
C ILE A 278 -3.66 -2.60 10.60
N GLU A 279 -4.14 -3.67 9.95
CA GLU A 279 -3.32 -4.52 9.07
C GLU A 279 -2.74 -3.70 7.91
N PHE A 280 -3.56 -2.88 7.26
CA PHE A 280 -3.13 -1.98 6.19
C PHE A 280 -2.02 -1.01 6.64
N LEU A 281 -2.17 -0.35 7.77
CA LEU A 281 -1.15 0.58 8.28
C LEU A 281 0.13 -0.14 8.68
N ILE A 282 0.06 -1.37 9.21
CA ILE A 282 1.24 -2.20 9.47
C ILE A 282 1.99 -2.45 8.16
N ASP A 283 1.30 -2.81 7.08
CA ASP A 283 1.90 -3.02 5.76
C ASP A 283 2.53 -1.73 5.21
N GLN A 284 1.84 -0.59 5.31
CA GLN A 284 2.37 0.69 4.84
C GLN A 284 3.64 1.13 5.61
N PHE A 285 3.64 1.01 6.93
CA PHE A 285 4.83 1.35 7.72
C PHE A 285 5.96 0.34 7.54
N GLU A 286 5.67 -0.93 7.29
CA GLU A 286 6.69 -1.94 6.97
C GLU A 286 7.35 -1.64 5.61
N GLN A 287 6.57 -1.35 4.57
CA GLN A 287 7.09 -0.95 3.25
C GLN A 287 7.98 0.29 3.32
N ASN A 288 7.64 1.25 4.18
CA ASN A 288 8.45 2.44 4.45
C ASN A 288 9.57 2.20 5.48
N SER A 289 9.87 0.94 5.83
CA SER A 289 10.90 0.54 6.80
C SER A 289 10.76 1.21 8.18
N ASN A 290 9.56 1.66 8.55
CA ASN A 290 9.30 2.29 9.85
C ASN A 290 8.92 1.26 10.93
N ILE A 291 9.93 0.50 11.35
CA ILE A 291 9.77 -0.59 12.32
C ILE A 291 9.18 -0.11 13.65
N LYS A 292 9.53 1.11 14.09
CA LYS A 292 9.02 1.69 15.35
C LYS A 292 7.49 1.86 15.31
N MET A 293 6.93 2.26 14.17
CA MET A 293 5.48 2.38 14.01
C MET A 293 4.81 1.02 13.86
N VAL A 294 5.44 0.05 13.20
CA VAL A 294 4.94 -1.32 13.13
C VAL A 294 4.80 -1.92 14.54
N ASP A 295 5.84 -1.80 15.38
CA ASP A 295 5.80 -2.25 16.78
C ASP A 295 4.71 -1.53 17.59
N HIS A 296 4.59 -0.21 17.37
CA HIS A 296 3.55 0.57 18.02
C HIS A 296 2.14 0.09 17.65
N LEU A 297 1.90 -0.21 16.37
CA LEU A 297 0.61 -0.70 15.88
C LEU A 297 0.30 -2.10 16.42
N PHE A 298 1.27 -3.03 16.40
CA PHE A 298 1.07 -4.34 17.00
C PHE A 298 0.71 -4.23 18.49
N LYS A 299 1.55 -3.58 19.29
CA LYS A 299 1.40 -3.51 20.75
C LYS A 299 0.14 -2.76 21.19
N ASN A 300 -0.19 -1.65 20.54
CA ASN A 300 -1.21 -0.73 21.04
C ASN A 300 -2.58 -0.92 20.38
N TYR A 301 -2.64 -1.57 19.22
CA TYR A 301 -3.88 -1.74 18.47
C TYR A 301 -4.17 -3.19 18.08
N PHE A 302 -3.27 -3.88 17.40
CA PHE A 302 -3.49 -5.25 16.92
C PHE A 302 -3.70 -6.23 18.08
N ASP A 303 -2.81 -6.22 19.08
CA ASP A 303 -2.86 -7.12 20.24
C ASP A 303 -4.03 -6.80 21.20
N LYS A 304 -4.69 -5.65 21.00
CA LYS A 304 -5.90 -5.26 21.74
C LYS A 304 -7.19 -5.57 20.99
N LEU A 305 -7.12 -6.08 19.77
CA LEU A 305 -8.30 -6.58 19.07
C LEU A 305 -8.86 -7.81 19.80
N PRO A 306 -10.18 -8.04 19.71
CA PRO A 306 -10.77 -9.32 20.11
C PRO A 306 -10.02 -10.49 19.46
N GLU A 307 -9.79 -11.58 20.20
CA GLU A 307 -9.00 -12.71 19.69
C GLU A 307 -9.54 -13.29 18.38
N THR A 308 -10.85 -13.25 18.18
CA THR A 308 -11.55 -13.69 16.95
C THR A 308 -11.22 -12.82 15.72
N LEU A 309 -10.72 -11.60 15.93
CA LEU A 309 -10.33 -10.67 14.86
C LEU A 309 -8.82 -10.61 14.66
N GLN A 310 -8.02 -11.18 15.57
CA GLN A 310 -6.57 -11.22 15.42
C GLN A 310 -6.16 -12.22 14.35
N ASN A 311 -5.62 -11.73 13.24
CA ASN A 311 -5.01 -12.56 12.21
C ASN A 311 -3.62 -13.02 12.66
N LYS A 312 -3.57 -14.12 13.42
CA LYS A 312 -2.32 -14.67 13.99
C LYS A 312 -1.29 -14.97 12.90
N LYS A 313 -1.74 -15.51 11.76
CA LYS A 313 -0.87 -15.82 10.62
C LYS A 313 -0.22 -14.54 10.05
N PHE A 314 -1.00 -13.49 9.84
CA PHE A 314 -0.48 -12.19 9.40
C PHE A 314 0.59 -11.67 10.37
N LYS A 315 0.32 -11.70 11.69
CA LYS A 315 1.28 -11.26 12.70
C LYS A 315 2.59 -12.08 12.64
N GLU A 316 2.49 -13.40 12.58
CA GLU A 316 3.65 -14.31 12.52
C GLU A 316 4.49 -14.04 11.27
N GLU A 317 3.85 -13.90 10.09
CA GLU A 317 4.52 -13.59 8.83
C GLU A 317 5.24 -12.24 8.90
N LYS A 318 4.59 -11.20 9.41
CA LYS A 318 5.18 -9.88 9.57
C LYS A 318 6.33 -9.86 10.57
N LEU A 319 6.17 -10.48 11.74
CA LEU A 319 7.26 -10.57 12.73
C LEU A 319 8.46 -11.32 12.19
N LYS A 320 8.26 -12.37 11.38
CA LYS A 320 9.32 -13.09 10.70
C LYS A 320 10.06 -12.21 9.69
N LEU A 321 9.35 -11.48 8.83
CA LEU A 321 9.96 -10.55 7.88
C LEU A 321 10.74 -9.42 8.56
N LEU A 322 10.27 -8.99 9.72
CA LEU A 322 10.87 -7.90 10.48
C LEU A 322 12.03 -8.35 11.38
N ALA A 323 12.16 -9.65 11.64
CA ALA A 323 13.15 -10.16 12.61
C ALA A 323 14.60 -9.81 12.24
N THR A 324 14.87 -9.65 10.94
CA THR A 324 16.21 -9.36 10.40
C THR A 324 16.39 -7.95 9.84
N LYS A 325 15.43 -7.05 10.10
CA LYS A 325 15.54 -5.65 9.68
C LYS A 325 16.48 -4.85 10.57
N ILE A 326 17.10 -3.82 10.00
CA ILE A 326 17.97 -2.89 10.74
C ILE A 326 17.24 -2.34 11.97
N GLY A 327 17.92 -2.34 13.11
CA GLY A 327 17.37 -1.92 14.39
C GLY A 327 16.79 -3.03 15.25
N ARG A 328 16.63 -4.27 14.74
CA ARG A 328 16.23 -5.47 15.50
C ARG A 328 17.42 -6.16 16.13
N VAL A 329 17.19 -6.82 17.25
CA VAL A 329 18.15 -7.79 17.77
C VAL A 329 18.09 -9.04 16.89
N ALA A 330 19.25 -9.47 16.39
CA ALA A 330 19.36 -10.63 15.51
C ALA A 330 18.80 -11.89 16.20
N PRO A 331 18.01 -12.72 15.48
CA PRO A 331 17.50 -13.97 16.04
C PRO A 331 18.61 -14.83 16.62
N ASN A 332 18.48 -15.27 17.88
CA ASN A 332 19.49 -16.07 18.54
C ASN A 332 19.55 -17.50 17.99
N PHE A 333 20.76 -18.05 17.96
CA PHE A 333 21.03 -19.47 17.69
C PHE A 333 22.29 -19.91 18.41
N SER A 334 22.44 -21.22 18.55
CA SER A 334 23.61 -21.81 19.25
C SER A 334 24.33 -22.81 18.36
N TRP A 335 25.63 -22.97 18.61
CA TRP A 335 26.50 -23.97 17.98
C TRP A 335 27.52 -24.52 18.97
N THR A 336 28.24 -25.53 18.55
CA THR A 336 29.36 -26.09 19.34
C THR A 336 30.67 -25.77 18.62
N GLU A 337 31.61 -25.16 19.35
CA GLU A 337 32.93 -24.82 18.85
C GLU A 337 33.98 -25.25 19.90
N ASN A 338 34.96 -26.06 19.48
CA ASN A 338 36.01 -26.60 20.35
C ASN A 338 35.45 -27.26 21.64
N GLY A 339 34.33 -27.99 21.50
CA GLY A 339 33.65 -28.67 22.59
C GLY A 339 32.85 -27.78 23.55
N LYS A 340 32.79 -26.46 23.30
CA LYS A 340 31.98 -25.51 24.08
C LYS A 340 30.74 -25.12 23.31
N LYS A 341 29.60 -25.02 23.98
CA LYS A 341 28.38 -24.48 23.43
C LYS A 341 28.47 -22.94 23.46
N LEU A 342 28.33 -22.32 22.31
CA LEU A 342 28.24 -20.86 22.11
C LEU A 342 26.85 -20.48 21.63
N GLU A 343 26.49 -19.22 21.88
CA GLU A 343 25.22 -18.64 21.44
C GLU A 343 25.47 -17.21 20.90
N LEU A 344 24.85 -16.85 19.78
CA LEU A 344 25.01 -15.53 19.17
C LEU A 344 24.73 -14.41 20.20
N ALA A 345 23.62 -14.53 20.94
CA ALA A 345 23.19 -13.51 21.90
C ALA A 345 24.17 -13.23 23.02
N THR A 346 25.02 -14.21 23.38
CA THR A 346 25.96 -14.12 24.53
C THR A 346 27.42 -13.89 24.16
N LEU A 347 27.73 -13.79 22.85
CA LEU A 347 29.08 -13.43 22.40
C LEU A 347 29.46 -12.04 22.96
N ASN A 348 30.70 -11.94 23.48
CA ASN A 348 31.19 -10.68 24.06
C ASN A 348 32.69 -10.45 23.76
N ASP A 349 33.19 -11.07 22.69
CA ASP A 349 34.60 -11.05 22.29
C ASP A 349 34.89 -10.02 21.19
N ALA A 350 33.93 -9.14 20.83
CA ALA A 350 34.11 -7.99 19.96
C ALA A 350 33.05 -6.91 20.22
N GLU A 351 33.32 -5.70 19.73
CA GLU A 351 32.39 -4.58 19.75
C GLU A 351 31.32 -4.70 18.66
N ASN A 352 31.69 -5.26 17.52
CA ASN A 352 30.79 -5.50 16.40
C ASN A 352 30.97 -6.91 15.83
N TYR A 353 29.92 -7.42 15.19
CA TYR A 353 29.94 -8.74 14.58
C TYR A 353 29.46 -8.66 13.13
N VAL A 354 30.12 -9.41 12.25
CA VAL A 354 29.64 -9.69 10.89
C VAL A 354 29.08 -11.10 10.90
N LEU A 355 27.77 -11.23 10.82
CA LEU A 355 27.10 -12.53 10.60
C LEU A 355 26.96 -12.73 9.09
N VAL A 356 27.64 -13.73 8.54
CA VAL A 356 27.59 -14.06 7.12
C VAL A 356 27.00 -15.45 6.91
N PHE A 357 25.94 -15.52 6.09
CA PHE A 357 25.41 -16.79 5.58
C PHE A 357 26.04 -17.08 4.22
N TRP A 358 26.71 -18.23 4.12
CA TRP A 358 27.46 -18.61 2.92
C TRP A 358 27.40 -20.12 2.66
N SER A 359 28.02 -20.64 1.60
CA SER A 359 28.13 -22.08 1.34
C SER A 359 29.37 -22.41 0.54
N THR A 360 29.97 -23.56 0.81
CA THR A 360 31.11 -24.08 0.05
C THR A 360 30.71 -24.53 -1.37
N SER A 361 29.43 -24.70 -1.66
CA SER A 361 28.90 -24.98 -2.99
C SER A 361 28.52 -23.73 -3.79
N CYS A 362 28.67 -22.53 -3.21
CA CYS A 362 28.38 -21.25 -3.85
C CYS A 362 29.67 -20.67 -4.45
N SER A 363 29.76 -20.58 -5.76
CA SER A 363 30.95 -20.04 -6.46
C SER A 363 31.23 -18.58 -6.14
N HIS A 364 30.20 -17.79 -5.86
CA HIS A 364 30.33 -16.39 -5.43
C HIS A 364 30.94 -16.31 -4.03
N CYS A 365 30.45 -17.11 -3.11
CA CYS A 365 30.98 -17.19 -1.75
C CYS A 365 32.47 -17.58 -1.72
N LEU A 366 32.87 -18.55 -2.56
CA LEU A 366 34.27 -19.00 -2.63
C LEU A 366 35.22 -17.88 -3.09
N LYS A 367 34.73 -16.87 -3.79
CA LYS A 367 35.50 -15.69 -4.20
C LYS A 367 35.50 -14.62 -3.11
N GLU A 368 34.36 -14.33 -2.51
CA GLU A 368 34.19 -13.20 -1.60
C GLU A 368 34.64 -13.48 -0.16
N ILE A 369 34.40 -14.67 0.36
CA ILE A 369 34.75 -15.02 1.77
C ILE A 369 36.26 -14.88 2.07
N PRO A 370 37.19 -15.33 1.19
CA PRO A 370 38.61 -15.08 1.42
C PRO A 370 38.99 -13.59 1.36
N VAL A 371 38.32 -12.79 0.52
CA VAL A 371 38.55 -11.34 0.46
C VAL A 371 38.08 -10.67 1.73
N LEU A 372 36.88 -11.01 2.19
CA LEU A 372 36.34 -10.52 3.47
C LEU A 372 37.26 -10.91 4.64
N HIS A 373 37.77 -12.15 4.66
CA HIS A 373 38.71 -12.58 5.70
C HIS A 373 39.97 -11.72 5.72
N LYS A 374 40.57 -11.46 4.55
CA LYS A 374 41.75 -10.59 4.42
C LYS A 374 41.45 -9.15 4.84
N PHE A 375 40.31 -8.61 4.46
CA PHE A 375 39.85 -7.25 4.81
C PHE A 375 39.72 -7.05 6.32
N LEU A 376 39.23 -8.08 7.04
CA LEU A 376 38.99 -8.02 8.49
C LEU A 376 40.18 -8.44 9.34
N GLN A 377 41.30 -8.85 8.75
CA GLN A 377 42.45 -9.45 9.46
C GLN A 377 43.01 -8.51 10.53
N ASP A 378 43.06 -7.23 10.29
CA ASP A 378 43.63 -6.22 11.20
C ASP A 378 42.57 -5.45 12.00
N LYS A 379 41.28 -5.80 11.86
CA LYS A 379 40.16 -5.14 12.55
C LYS A 379 39.75 -5.92 13.83
N ASN A 380 40.51 -5.71 14.91
CA ASN A 380 40.36 -6.46 16.17
C ASN A 380 39.02 -6.19 16.90
N ASN A 381 38.33 -5.10 16.60
CA ASN A 381 37.04 -4.75 17.17
C ASN A 381 35.84 -5.46 16.50
N ILE A 382 36.10 -6.27 15.45
CA ILE A 382 35.08 -6.98 14.69
C ILE A 382 35.35 -8.49 14.71
N LYS A 383 34.32 -9.28 14.99
CA LYS A 383 34.33 -10.75 14.86
C LYS A 383 33.37 -11.20 13.78
N VAL A 384 33.71 -12.30 13.13
CA VAL A 384 32.81 -12.90 12.13
C VAL A 384 32.16 -14.15 12.69
N VAL A 385 30.86 -14.27 12.51
CA VAL A 385 30.09 -15.50 12.69
C VAL A 385 29.72 -16.03 11.32
N ALA A 386 30.47 -17.01 10.82
CA ALA A 386 30.29 -17.59 9.51
C ALA A 386 29.35 -18.79 9.56
N PHE A 387 28.11 -18.59 9.16
CA PHE A 387 27.06 -19.62 9.10
C PHE A 387 27.03 -20.27 7.71
N SER A 388 27.57 -21.48 7.62
CA SER A 388 27.67 -22.20 6.34
C SER A 388 26.46 -23.10 6.10
N LEU A 389 25.80 -22.92 4.95
CA LEU A 389 24.61 -23.69 4.53
C LEU A 389 25.03 -24.87 3.67
N GLU A 390 25.09 -26.06 4.27
CA GLU A 390 25.69 -27.23 3.64
C GLU A 390 24.75 -28.45 3.61
N THR A 391 25.05 -29.40 2.70
CA THR A 391 24.43 -30.72 2.71
C THR A 391 25.17 -31.72 3.60
N ASN A 392 26.48 -31.53 3.76
CA ASN A 392 27.36 -32.29 4.62
C ASN A 392 28.52 -31.41 5.14
N ASP A 393 29.38 -31.91 6.00
CA ASP A 393 30.42 -31.15 6.64
C ASP A 393 31.78 -31.13 5.94
N PHE A 394 31.92 -31.85 4.82
CA PHE A 394 33.25 -32.08 4.18
C PHE A 394 33.87 -30.76 3.67
N GLY A 395 33.15 -30.03 2.78
CA GLY A 395 33.65 -28.76 2.22
C GLY A 395 33.90 -27.72 3.32
N TRP A 396 32.97 -27.62 4.27
CA TRP A 396 33.05 -26.70 5.39
C TRP A 396 34.28 -26.99 6.29
N LYS A 397 34.59 -28.26 6.61
CA LYS A 397 35.78 -28.64 7.39
C LYS A 397 37.09 -28.18 6.72
N ASN A 398 37.16 -28.28 5.40
CA ASN A 398 38.33 -27.86 4.63
C ASN A 398 38.47 -26.34 4.57
N MET A 399 37.36 -25.61 4.34
CA MET A 399 37.41 -24.15 4.21
C MET A 399 37.65 -23.43 5.53
N LYS A 400 37.07 -23.86 6.64
CA LYS A 400 37.22 -23.16 7.92
C LYS A 400 38.66 -23.09 8.42
N VAL A 401 39.53 -24.01 8.01
CA VAL A 401 40.96 -24.00 8.39
C VAL A 401 41.68 -22.78 7.78
N ASN A 402 41.22 -22.31 6.64
CA ASN A 402 41.76 -21.14 5.93
C ASN A 402 41.15 -19.80 6.42
N LEU A 403 40.24 -19.85 7.37
CA LEU A 403 39.51 -18.68 7.90
C LEU A 403 39.67 -18.64 9.43
N PRO A 404 40.92 -18.58 9.96
CA PRO A 404 41.15 -18.55 11.40
C PRO A 404 40.53 -17.29 12.05
N ASN A 405 40.34 -17.34 13.35
CA ASN A 405 39.79 -16.25 14.19
C ASN A 405 38.32 -15.91 13.96
N TRP A 406 37.59 -16.71 13.17
CA TRP A 406 36.16 -16.61 12.97
C TRP A 406 35.41 -17.64 13.81
N HIS A 407 34.17 -17.37 14.17
CA HIS A 407 33.24 -18.39 14.67
C HIS A 407 32.62 -19.14 13.49
N HIS A 408 32.71 -20.46 13.49
CA HIS A 408 32.25 -21.29 12.37
C HIS A 408 31.03 -22.12 12.76
N VAL A 409 29.92 -21.85 12.11
CA VAL A 409 28.65 -22.53 12.33
C VAL A 409 28.30 -23.39 11.13
N LEU A 410 28.04 -24.68 11.34
CA LEU A 410 27.57 -25.58 10.30
C LEU A 410 26.05 -25.68 10.33
N GLY A 411 25.41 -25.19 9.26
CA GLY A 411 23.98 -25.32 9.02
C GLY A 411 23.68 -26.40 7.98
N LEU A 412 23.32 -27.60 8.44
CA LEU A 412 22.88 -28.67 7.55
C LEU A 412 21.50 -28.41 6.97
N ASN A 413 21.15 -29.13 5.88
CA ASN A 413 19.90 -28.99 5.12
C ASN A 413 19.78 -27.72 4.29
N LYS A 414 20.87 -26.99 4.03
CA LYS A 414 20.90 -25.79 3.15
C LYS A 414 19.74 -24.81 3.45
N TRP A 415 18.93 -24.53 2.44
CA TRP A 415 17.80 -23.59 2.52
C TRP A 415 16.69 -24.03 3.47
N GLU A 416 16.60 -25.34 3.75
CA GLU A 416 15.65 -25.93 4.70
C GLU A 416 16.10 -25.79 6.16
N ASN A 417 17.32 -25.28 6.39
CA ASN A 417 17.85 -25.06 7.73
C ASN A 417 16.96 -24.05 8.49
N LYS A 418 16.59 -24.40 9.72
CA LYS A 418 15.69 -23.58 10.55
C LYS A 418 16.22 -22.15 10.74
N ILE A 419 17.53 -21.98 10.94
CA ILE A 419 18.12 -20.66 11.15
C ILE A 419 18.13 -19.86 9.85
N ALA A 420 18.49 -20.49 8.71
CA ALA A 420 18.41 -19.83 7.40
C ALA A 420 16.99 -19.32 7.12
N ARG A 421 15.97 -20.13 7.42
CA ARG A 421 14.57 -19.72 7.30
C ARG A 421 14.18 -18.60 8.28
N THR A 422 14.70 -18.63 9.50
CA THR A 422 14.45 -17.56 10.49
C THR A 422 15.03 -16.23 10.03
N TYR A 423 16.22 -16.27 9.40
CA TYR A 423 16.87 -15.09 8.82
C TYR A 423 16.37 -14.74 7.41
N ASN A 424 15.40 -15.49 6.87
CA ASN A 424 14.86 -15.33 5.51
C ASN A 424 15.95 -15.33 4.43
N ILE A 425 16.93 -16.23 4.54
CA ILE A 425 18.06 -16.33 3.63
C ILE A 425 17.59 -16.96 2.30
N ASN A 426 17.67 -16.18 1.22
CA ASN A 426 17.27 -16.59 -0.13
C ASN A 426 18.44 -16.62 -1.12
N ALA A 427 19.59 -16.06 -0.73
CA ALA A 427 20.83 -16.04 -1.51
C ALA A 427 22.04 -16.18 -0.60
N THR A 428 23.20 -16.56 -1.15
CA THR A 428 24.49 -16.56 -0.48
C THR A 428 25.55 -15.93 -1.38
N PRO A 429 26.48 -15.12 -0.83
CA PRO A 429 26.55 -14.72 0.57
C PRO A 429 25.46 -13.70 0.95
N THR A 430 25.03 -13.68 2.21
CA THR A 430 24.18 -12.64 2.79
C THR A 430 24.82 -12.16 4.09
N TYR A 431 24.88 -10.84 4.27
CA TYR A 431 25.62 -10.19 5.33
C TYR A 431 24.70 -9.43 6.28
N PHE A 432 25.00 -9.52 7.59
CA PHE A 432 24.42 -8.65 8.63
C PHE A 432 25.56 -8.11 9.49
N VAL A 433 25.54 -6.80 9.77
CA VAL A 433 26.44 -6.20 10.75
C VAL A 433 25.67 -5.97 12.03
N LEU A 434 26.23 -6.46 13.14
CA LEU A 434 25.59 -6.41 14.46
C LEU A 434 26.46 -5.59 15.40
N ASP A 435 25.83 -4.81 16.29
CA ASP A 435 26.51 -4.17 17.42
C ASP A 435 26.81 -5.18 18.56
N ALA A 436 27.44 -4.72 19.65
CA ALA A 436 27.74 -5.53 20.83
C ALA A 436 26.50 -6.21 21.45
N ASN A 437 25.32 -5.59 21.33
CA ASN A 437 24.04 -6.10 21.80
C ASN A 437 23.34 -7.01 20.77
N LYS A 438 24.03 -7.35 19.69
CA LYS A 438 23.50 -8.13 18.55
C LYS A 438 22.35 -7.46 17.82
N LYS A 439 22.23 -6.13 17.94
CA LYS A 439 21.31 -5.36 17.15
C LYS A 439 21.85 -5.21 15.72
N ILE A 440 21.05 -5.50 14.74
CA ILE A 440 21.41 -5.35 13.31
C ILE A 440 21.53 -3.84 13.02
N ILE A 441 22.74 -3.41 12.66
CA ILE A 441 23.05 -2.01 12.34
C ILE A 441 23.26 -1.77 10.83
N ALA A 442 23.54 -2.84 10.06
CA ALA A 442 23.55 -2.81 8.61
C ALA A 442 23.19 -4.18 8.02
N ASN A 443 22.70 -4.16 6.78
CA ASN A 443 22.37 -5.34 5.99
C ASN A 443 22.84 -5.11 4.53
N PRO A 444 24.17 -5.12 4.30
CA PRO A 444 24.75 -4.87 2.98
C PRO A 444 24.38 -5.98 1.99
N GLU A 445 24.09 -5.62 0.74
CA GLU A 445 23.77 -6.59 -0.31
C GLU A 445 25.04 -7.17 -0.95
N GLU A 446 26.13 -6.36 -1.03
CA GLU A 446 27.40 -6.73 -1.63
C GLU A 446 28.58 -6.54 -0.67
N LEU A 447 29.68 -7.27 -0.93
CA LEU A 447 30.92 -7.18 -0.13
C LEU A 447 31.46 -5.75 -0.06
N LYS A 448 31.44 -5.00 -1.17
CA LYS A 448 31.93 -3.60 -1.21
C LYS A 448 31.13 -2.67 -0.28
N GLU A 449 29.83 -2.88 -0.16
CA GLU A 449 29.00 -2.12 0.75
C GLU A 449 29.31 -2.47 2.21
N LEU A 450 29.56 -3.76 2.48
CA LEU A 450 29.99 -4.22 3.77
C LEU A 450 31.32 -3.59 4.19
N GLU A 451 32.32 -3.61 3.29
CA GLU A 451 33.62 -2.99 3.51
C GLU A 451 33.49 -1.48 3.78
N ALA A 452 32.73 -0.77 2.95
CA ALA A 452 32.47 0.66 3.10
C ALA A 452 31.72 1.03 4.39
N PHE A 453 30.85 0.14 4.88
CA PHE A 453 30.17 0.33 6.16
C PHE A 453 31.11 0.11 7.34
N ILE A 454 31.92 -0.96 7.29
CA ILE A 454 32.88 -1.33 8.34
C ILE A 454 33.97 -0.26 8.49
N ASP A 455 34.42 0.36 7.39
CA ASP A 455 35.42 1.44 7.44
C ASP A 455 34.92 2.73 8.14
N LYS A 456 33.63 2.83 8.41
CA LYS A 456 33.00 3.94 9.14
C LYS A 456 32.70 3.63 10.61
N LEU A 457 32.90 2.37 11.03
CA LEU A 457 32.79 1.94 12.43
C LEU A 457 34.07 2.22 13.21
#